data_226361d05247e9d43c524988fe7a540d
#
_entry.id   226361d05247e9d43c524988fe7a540d
#
_cell.length_a   1.000
_cell.length_b   1.000
_cell.length_c   1.000
_cell.angle_alpha   90.00
_cell.angle_beta   90.00
_cell.angle_gamma   90.00
#
_symmetry.space_group_name_H-M   'P 1'
#
loop_
_entity.id
_entity.type
_entity.pdbx_description
1 polymer ?
#
loop_
_entity_poly.entity_id
_entity_poly.type
_entity_poly.pdbx_seq_one_letter_code
_entity_poly.pdbx_strand_id
1 'polypeptide(L)'
;FRWRTLMRAQGGNAPILYLIRSFMVALFFNNFLPSTVGGDVVRMYDSWRVGGSKSDAVAVVLVDRFLGVLVLLCFALIALTLDQAVVGQIPLIGWWVAASIGGAILLAWLALNMPAARIDALVTSSGGLAQIIASALTKILGSFQVYRSASSAILRAFVLSVLLQINVVVHFVLIA
;
A
#
# COMPACT_ATOMS: atom_id res chain seq x y z
N PHE A 1 11.61 -1.39 -8.22
CA PHE A 1 11.30 -2.81 -8.52
C PHE A 1 9.93 -3.20 -7.96
N ARG A 2 9.60 -2.89 -6.68
CA ARG A 2 8.33 -3.25 -6.03
C ARG A 2 7.10 -2.77 -6.85
N TRP A 3 7.06 -1.50 -7.23
CA TRP A 3 6.00 -0.92 -8.06
C TRP A 3 5.81 -1.68 -9.38
N ARG A 4 6.92 -2.04 -10.07
CA ARG A 4 6.85 -2.82 -11.32
C ARG A 4 6.23 -4.20 -11.10
N THR A 5 6.54 -4.85 -9.99
CA THR A 5 5.98 -6.17 -9.64
C THR A 5 4.46 -6.07 -9.43
N LEU A 6 3.99 -5.05 -8.72
CA LEU A 6 2.57 -4.82 -8.48
C LEU A 6 1.81 -4.45 -9.76
N MET A 7 2.40 -3.60 -10.63
CA MET A 7 1.80 -3.26 -11.92
C MET A 7 1.67 -4.48 -12.84
N ARG A 8 2.69 -5.33 -12.89
CA ARG A 8 2.63 -6.56 -13.69
C ARG A 8 1.54 -7.52 -13.24
N ALA A 9 1.27 -7.59 -11.96
CA ALA A 9 0.16 -8.38 -11.41
C ALA A 9 -1.21 -7.88 -11.91
N GLN A 10 -1.33 -6.59 -12.22
CA GLN A 10 -2.52 -5.96 -12.80
C GLN A 10 -2.52 -5.95 -14.35
N GLY A 11 -1.58 -6.67 -14.98
CA GLY A 11 -1.48 -6.72 -16.44
C GLY A 11 -0.72 -5.54 -17.08
N GLY A 12 -0.26 -4.56 -16.31
CA GLY A 12 0.54 -3.44 -16.81
C GLY A 12 1.98 -3.84 -17.09
N ASN A 13 2.52 -3.42 -18.23
CA ASN A 13 3.92 -3.70 -18.59
C ASN A 13 4.66 -2.42 -18.97
N ALA A 14 5.32 -1.83 -17.98
CA ALA A 14 6.15 -0.65 -18.18
C ALA A 14 7.64 -1.00 -18.29
N PRO A 15 8.40 -0.37 -19.21
CA PRO A 15 9.85 -0.45 -19.20
C PRO A 15 10.41 0.18 -17.93
N ILE A 16 11.49 -0.40 -17.41
CA ILE A 16 12.06 0.05 -16.12
C ILE A 16 12.49 1.52 -16.16
N LEU A 17 13.00 1.98 -17.29
CA LEU A 17 13.43 3.37 -17.48
C LEU A 17 12.27 4.37 -17.35
N TYR A 18 11.09 4.01 -17.87
CA TYR A 18 9.87 4.80 -17.69
C TYR A 18 9.49 4.91 -16.21
N LEU A 19 9.54 3.80 -15.47
CA LEU A 19 9.23 3.77 -14.03
C LEU A 19 10.24 4.58 -13.20
N ILE A 20 11.53 4.58 -13.59
CA ILE A 20 12.56 5.40 -12.95
C ILE A 20 12.27 6.88 -13.18
N ARG A 21 11.97 7.29 -14.42
CA ARG A 21 11.61 8.68 -14.73
C ARG A 21 10.37 9.12 -13.95
N SER A 22 9.32 8.31 -13.96
CA SER A 22 8.10 8.57 -13.18
C SER A 22 8.40 8.72 -11.69
N PHE A 23 9.26 7.87 -11.14
CA PHE A 23 9.67 7.95 -9.74
C PHE A 23 10.44 9.23 -9.43
N MET A 24 11.33 9.69 -10.32
CA MET A 24 12.04 10.97 -10.17
C MET A 24 11.09 12.17 -10.18
N VAL A 25 10.09 12.14 -11.07
CA VAL A 25 9.02 13.15 -11.11
C VAL A 25 8.19 13.11 -9.81
N ALA A 26 7.84 11.92 -9.34
CA ALA A 26 7.11 11.75 -8.08
C ALA A 26 7.91 12.29 -6.87
N LEU A 27 9.21 12.04 -6.81
CA LEU A 27 10.10 12.62 -5.78
C LEU A 27 10.12 14.15 -5.84
N PHE A 28 10.21 14.73 -7.03
CA PHE A 28 10.15 16.17 -7.21
C PHE A 28 8.85 16.75 -6.63
N PHE A 29 7.70 16.17 -6.99
CA PHE A 29 6.41 16.63 -6.46
C PHE A 29 6.28 16.43 -4.95
N ASN A 30 6.84 15.38 -4.37
CA ASN A 30 6.85 15.18 -2.92
C ASN A 30 7.65 16.25 -2.16
N ASN A 31 8.67 16.84 -2.78
CA ASN A 31 9.45 17.92 -2.18
C ASN A 31 8.77 19.30 -2.29
N PHE A 32 7.91 19.49 -3.29
CA PHE A 32 7.21 20.76 -3.52
C PHE A 32 5.83 20.84 -2.85
N LEU A 33 5.15 19.71 -2.73
CA LEU A 33 3.84 19.66 -2.09
C LEU A 33 4.02 19.32 -0.60
N PRO A 34 3.25 19.95 0.30
CA PRO A 34 3.36 19.72 1.75
C PRO A 34 2.85 18.34 2.19
N SER A 35 2.75 17.39 1.26
CA SER A 35 2.34 16.00 1.55
C SER A 35 2.96 15.02 0.56
N THR A 36 3.18 13.78 1.00
CA THR A 36 3.63 12.66 0.16
C THR A 36 2.60 12.24 -0.91
N VAL A 37 1.41 12.83 -0.89
CA VAL A 37 0.29 12.53 -1.81
C VAL A 37 0.62 12.94 -3.25
N GLY A 38 1.41 14.01 -3.45
CA GLY A 38 1.75 14.49 -4.80
C GLY A 38 2.46 13.44 -5.65
N GLY A 39 3.45 12.77 -5.07
CA GLY A 39 4.15 11.69 -5.77
C GLY A 39 3.28 10.46 -6.02
N ASP A 40 2.34 10.17 -5.13
CA ASP A 40 1.41 9.05 -5.33
C ASP A 40 0.43 9.33 -6.48
N VAL A 41 -0.04 10.57 -6.62
CA VAL A 41 -0.88 10.99 -7.76
C VAL A 41 -0.12 10.82 -9.08
N VAL A 42 1.14 11.21 -9.16
CA VAL A 42 1.98 10.99 -10.35
C VAL A 42 2.09 9.49 -10.66
N ARG A 43 2.36 8.66 -9.64
CA ARG A 43 2.47 7.22 -9.80
C ARG A 43 1.15 6.56 -10.23
N MET A 44 0.01 7.03 -9.71
CA MET A 44 -1.31 6.59 -10.14
C MET A 44 -1.57 6.96 -11.61
N TYR A 45 -1.26 8.20 -12.00
CA TYR A 45 -1.42 8.67 -13.37
C TYR A 45 -0.58 7.87 -14.36
N ASP A 46 0.69 7.65 -14.04
CA ASP A 46 1.60 6.89 -14.90
C ASP A 46 1.24 5.40 -14.95
N SER A 47 0.79 4.81 -13.83
CA SER A 47 0.26 3.44 -13.81
C SER A 47 -0.95 3.29 -14.73
N TRP A 48 -1.85 4.27 -14.71
CA TRP A 48 -3.01 4.29 -15.60
C TRP A 48 -2.60 4.40 -17.07
N ARG A 49 -1.64 5.25 -17.42
CA ARG A 49 -1.18 5.45 -18.81
C ARG A 49 -0.53 4.21 -19.43
N VAL A 50 0.06 3.35 -18.63
CA VAL A 50 0.84 2.18 -19.10
C VAL A 50 -0.02 0.94 -19.34
N GLY A 51 -1.32 0.99 -19.09
CA GLY A 51 -2.21 -0.10 -19.49
C GLY A 51 -3.00 -0.74 -18.34
N GLY A 52 -3.57 0.09 -17.51
CA GLY A 52 -4.54 -0.35 -16.50
C GLY A 52 -5.80 0.50 -16.51
N SER A 53 -6.80 0.10 -15.74
CA SER A 53 -7.91 0.98 -15.39
C SER A 53 -7.46 2.01 -14.34
N LYS A 54 -8.22 3.10 -14.18
CA LYS A 54 -7.96 4.06 -13.08
C LYS A 54 -8.00 3.36 -11.73
N SER A 55 -8.89 2.39 -11.56
CA SER A 55 -9.03 1.59 -10.34
C SER A 55 -7.79 0.73 -10.07
N ASP A 56 -7.21 0.13 -11.11
CA ASP A 56 -6.00 -0.68 -10.99
C ASP A 56 -4.81 0.19 -10.59
N ALA A 57 -4.69 1.39 -11.17
CA ALA A 57 -3.64 2.33 -10.82
C ALA A 57 -3.71 2.77 -9.34
N VAL A 58 -4.91 3.05 -8.85
CA VAL A 58 -5.14 3.34 -7.42
C VAL A 58 -4.82 2.13 -6.56
N ALA A 59 -5.29 0.92 -6.93
CA ALA A 59 -5.04 -0.30 -6.19
C ALA A 59 -3.54 -0.61 -6.06
N VAL A 60 -2.75 -0.43 -7.14
CA VAL A 60 -1.28 -0.61 -7.11
C VAL A 60 -0.64 0.27 -6.06
N VAL A 61 -0.99 1.57 -6.01
CA VAL A 61 -0.38 2.52 -5.06
C VAL A 61 -0.84 2.22 -3.64
N LEU A 62 -2.13 1.89 -3.42
CA LEU A 62 -2.64 1.53 -2.11
C LEU A 62 -2.00 0.25 -1.57
N VAL A 63 -1.84 -0.80 -2.38
CA VAL A 63 -1.15 -2.03 -1.98
C VAL A 63 0.32 -1.73 -1.66
N ASP A 64 0.99 -0.90 -2.45
CA ASP A 64 2.37 -0.49 -2.21
C ASP A 64 2.53 0.20 -0.85
N ARG A 65 1.61 1.12 -0.50
CA ARG A 65 1.58 1.80 0.79
C ARG A 65 1.25 0.85 1.94
N PHE A 66 0.23 0.02 1.75
CA PHE A 66 -0.19 -0.96 2.74
C PHE A 66 0.93 -1.92 3.12
N LEU A 67 1.64 -2.49 2.14
CA LEU A 67 2.79 -3.35 2.38
C LEU A 67 3.92 -2.61 3.11
N GLY A 68 4.15 -1.34 2.80
CA GLY A 68 5.13 -0.51 3.50
C GLY A 68 4.79 -0.34 4.99
N VAL A 69 3.54 0.01 5.29
CA VAL A 69 3.06 0.17 6.67
C VAL A 69 3.10 -1.16 7.43
N LEU A 70 2.67 -2.26 6.81
CA LEU A 70 2.70 -3.59 7.43
C LEU A 70 4.12 -3.99 7.83
N VAL A 71 5.11 -3.77 6.96
CA VAL A 71 6.52 -4.05 7.27
C VAL A 71 7.02 -3.16 8.40
N LEU A 72 6.67 -1.86 8.41
CA LEU A 72 7.01 -0.96 9.51
C LEU A 72 6.46 -1.44 10.86
N LEU A 73 5.21 -1.88 10.89
CA LEU A 73 4.59 -2.43 12.10
C LEU A 73 5.29 -3.72 12.56
N CYS A 74 5.71 -4.58 11.61
CA CYS A 74 6.51 -5.77 11.95
C CYS A 74 7.86 -5.39 12.57
N PHE A 75 8.55 -4.39 12.00
CA PHE A 75 9.81 -3.89 12.57
C PHE A 75 9.61 -3.25 13.95
N ALA A 76 8.53 -2.48 14.14
CA ALA A 76 8.18 -1.92 15.46
C ALA A 76 7.95 -3.02 16.50
N LEU A 77 7.25 -4.11 16.13
CA LEU A 77 7.03 -5.24 17.02
C LEU A 77 8.35 -5.92 17.39
N ILE A 78 9.25 -6.14 16.43
CA ILE A 78 10.58 -6.70 16.67
C ILE A 78 11.38 -5.78 17.60
N ALA A 79 11.38 -4.47 17.36
CA ALA A 79 12.08 -3.51 18.21
C ALA A 79 11.58 -3.55 19.66
N LEU A 80 10.27 -3.64 19.88
CA LEU A 80 9.68 -3.75 21.21
C LEU A 80 10.05 -5.06 21.94
N THR A 81 10.33 -6.14 21.22
CA THR A 81 10.80 -7.39 21.82
C THR A 81 12.29 -7.33 22.21
N LEU A 82 13.08 -6.51 21.50
CA LEU A 82 14.51 -6.35 21.75
C LEU A 82 14.82 -5.34 22.85
N ASP A 83 14.02 -4.27 22.98
CA ASP A 83 14.21 -3.23 23.98
C ASP A 83 13.02 -3.12 24.93
N GLN A 84 13.13 -3.84 26.05
CA GLN A 84 12.10 -3.84 27.10
C GLN A 84 12.05 -2.53 27.90
N ALA A 85 13.08 -1.69 27.83
CA ALA A 85 13.07 -0.40 28.51
C ALA A 85 12.01 0.54 27.91
N VAL A 86 11.82 0.50 26.61
CA VAL A 86 10.75 1.25 25.92
C VAL A 86 9.35 0.76 26.34
N VAL A 87 9.18 -0.54 26.49
CA VAL A 87 7.91 -1.14 26.95
C VAL A 87 7.58 -0.71 28.37
N GLY A 88 8.59 -0.57 29.24
CA GLY A 88 8.42 -0.09 30.62
C GLY A 88 8.02 1.39 30.72
N GLN A 89 8.43 2.21 29.76
CA GLN A 89 8.11 3.65 29.74
C GLN A 89 6.73 3.96 29.17
N ILE A 90 6.23 3.16 28.21
CA ILE A 90 4.94 3.37 27.54
C ILE A 90 4.06 2.13 27.75
N PRO A 91 3.22 2.15 28.80
CA PRO A 91 2.28 1.06 29.03
C PRO A 91 1.40 0.80 27.81
N LEU A 92 1.15 -0.46 27.49
CA LEU A 92 0.26 -0.89 26.40
C LEU A 92 0.79 -0.65 24.96
N ILE A 93 2.02 -0.11 24.75
CA ILE A 93 2.53 0.10 23.38
C ILE A 93 2.53 -1.20 22.55
N GLY A 94 2.89 -2.32 23.17
CA GLY A 94 2.86 -3.63 22.52
C GLY A 94 1.45 -4.02 22.06
N TRP A 95 0.43 -3.74 22.86
CA TRP A 95 -0.97 -3.97 22.50
C TRP A 95 -1.43 -3.10 21.33
N TRP A 96 -1.04 -1.82 21.31
CA TRP A 96 -1.37 -0.91 20.20
C TRP A 96 -0.72 -1.36 18.90
N VAL A 97 0.55 -1.79 18.92
CA VAL A 97 1.24 -2.30 17.73
C VAL A 97 0.61 -3.62 17.27
N ALA A 98 0.34 -4.56 18.19
CA ALA A 98 -0.32 -5.82 17.86
C ALA A 98 -1.74 -5.61 17.29
N ALA A 99 -2.52 -4.72 17.90
CA ALA A 99 -3.85 -4.36 17.39
C ALA A 99 -3.79 -3.73 16.00
N SER A 100 -2.78 -2.88 15.73
CA SER A 100 -2.58 -2.27 14.41
C SER A 100 -2.22 -3.31 13.35
N ILE A 101 -1.39 -4.30 13.68
CA ILE A 101 -1.06 -5.41 12.79
C ILE A 101 -2.31 -6.27 12.54
N GLY A 102 -3.04 -6.63 13.59
CA GLY A 102 -4.28 -7.40 13.47
C GLY A 102 -5.32 -6.67 12.62
N GLY A 103 -5.49 -5.37 12.84
CA GLY A 103 -6.36 -4.51 12.04
C GLY A 103 -5.93 -4.45 10.57
N ALA A 104 -4.63 -4.31 10.29
CA ALA A 104 -4.10 -4.31 8.94
C ALA A 104 -4.33 -5.66 8.23
N ILE A 105 -4.09 -6.79 8.91
CA ILE A 105 -4.35 -8.12 8.36
C ILE A 105 -5.85 -8.30 8.09
N LEU A 106 -6.72 -7.88 9.01
CA LEU A 106 -8.16 -7.95 8.84
C LEU A 106 -8.63 -7.10 7.64
N LEU A 107 -8.13 -5.88 7.50
CA LEU A 107 -8.43 -5.01 6.35
C LEU A 107 -7.98 -5.64 5.03
N ALA A 108 -6.79 -6.23 4.98
CA ALA A 108 -6.31 -6.95 3.81
C ALA A 108 -7.21 -8.15 3.48
N TRP A 109 -7.58 -8.92 4.49
CA TRP A 109 -8.45 -10.07 4.32
C TRP A 109 -9.84 -9.66 3.80
N LEU A 110 -10.42 -8.59 4.35
CA LEU A 110 -11.68 -8.03 3.88
C LEU A 110 -11.56 -7.54 2.43
N ALA A 111 -10.53 -6.77 2.10
CA ALA A 111 -10.31 -6.25 0.74
C ALA A 111 -10.17 -7.37 -0.31
N LEU A 112 -9.55 -8.49 0.06
CA LEU A 112 -9.32 -9.62 -0.84
C LEU A 112 -10.55 -10.56 -0.95
N ASN A 113 -11.37 -10.66 0.08
CA ASN A 113 -12.44 -11.66 0.16
C ASN A 113 -13.86 -11.08 0.09
N MET A 114 -14.04 -9.76 0.30
CA MET A 114 -15.36 -9.15 0.23
C MET A 114 -15.85 -9.08 -1.23
N PRO A 115 -16.99 -9.71 -1.56
CA PRO A 115 -17.54 -9.59 -2.91
C PRO A 115 -18.01 -8.14 -3.14
N ALA A 116 -17.60 -7.56 -4.27
CA ALA A 116 -17.97 -6.19 -4.68
C ALA A 116 -19.49 -5.96 -4.64
N ALA A 117 -20.26 -7.00 -4.97
CA ALA A 117 -21.73 -6.97 -4.92
C ALA A 117 -22.33 -6.66 -3.54
N ARG A 118 -21.65 -7.00 -2.43
CA ARG A 118 -22.14 -6.65 -1.08
C ARG A 118 -22.04 -5.16 -0.79
N ILE A 119 -21.03 -4.51 -1.34
CA ILE A 119 -20.84 -3.08 -1.17
C ILE A 119 -21.85 -2.30 -2.01
N ASP A 120 -22.11 -2.75 -3.23
CA ASP A 120 -23.18 -2.19 -4.06
C ASP A 120 -24.55 -2.30 -3.36
N ALA A 121 -24.84 -3.42 -2.73
CA ALA A 121 -26.10 -3.62 -1.99
C ALA A 121 -26.24 -2.70 -0.77
N LEU A 122 -25.15 -2.37 -0.09
CA LEU A 122 -25.16 -1.46 1.07
C LEU A 122 -25.34 0.01 0.67
N VAL A 123 -24.98 0.37 -0.57
CA VAL A 123 -24.94 1.77 -1.02
C VAL A 123 -26.05 2.13 -2.00
N THR A 124 -26.70 1.16 -2.63
CA THR A 124 -27.87 1.40 -3.51
C THR A 124 -29.04 2.09 -2.80
N SER A 125 -29.04 2.10 -1.45
CA SER A 125 -30.04 2.84 -0.66
C SER A 125 -29.75 4.34 -0.52
N SER A 126 -28.54 4.81 -0.91
CA SER A 126 -28.11 6.20 -0.70
C SER A 126 -27.88 6.86 -2.06
N GLY A 127 -28.75 7.78 -2.47
CA GLY A 127 -28.61 8.49 -3.74
C GLY A 127 -27.46 9.53 -3.76
N GLY A 128 -27.09 10.01 -4.95
CA GLY A 128 -26.18 11.15 -5.12
C GLY A 128 -24.69 10.80 -4.96
N LEU A 129 -23.95 11.61 -4.20
CA LEU A 129 -22.51 11.49 -3.98
C LEU A 129 -22.10 10.12 -3.40
N ALA A 130 -22.93 9.55 -2.52
CA ALA A 130 -22.67 8.25 -1.91
C ALA A 130 -22.60 7.13 -2.95
N GLN A 131 -23.43 7.17 -3.98
CA GLN A 131 -23.43 6.20 -5.08
C GLN A 131 -22.17 6.30 -5.96
N ILE A 132 -21.65 7.53 -6.18
CA ILE A 132 -20.40 7.75 -6.92
C ILE A 132 -19.22 7.18 -6.13
N ILE A 133 -19.14 7.47 -4.83
CA ILE A 133 -18.09 6.97 -3.95
C ILE A 133 -18.11 5.44 -3.87
N ALA A 134 -19.30 4.86 -3.74
CA ALA A 134 -19.45 3.40 -3.69
C ALA A 134 -19.03 2.71 -4.99
N SER A 135 -19.43 3.24 -6.13
CA SER A 135 -19.04 2.67 -7.43
C SER A 135 -17.52 2.77 -7.65
N ALA A 136 -16.87 3.79 -7.12
CA ALA A 136 -15.41 3.91 -7.13
C ALA A 136 -14.77 2.87 -6.19
N LEU A 137 -15.31 2.70 -4.98
CA LEU A 137 -14.83 1.72 -4.01
C LEU A 137 -14.99 0.28 -4.51
N THR A 138 -16.12 -0.08 -5.09
CA THR A 138 -16.34 -1.42 -5.66
C THR A 138 -15.38 -1.74 -6.79
N LYS A 139 -15.08 -0.76 -7.66
CA LYS A 139 -14.08 -0.92 -8.72
C LYS A 139 -12.67 -1.11 -8.15
N ILE A 140 -12.29 -0.32 -7.14
CA ILE A 140 -10.99 -0.44 -6.47
C ILE A 140 -10.88 -1.80 -5.78
N LEU A 141 -11.91 -2.24 -5.06
CA LEU A 141 -11.93 -3.55 -4.40
C LEU A 141 -11.87 -4.70 -5.41
N GLY A 142 -12.56 -4.59 -6.55
CA GLY A 142 -12.40 -5.54 -7.66
C GLY A 142 -10.96 -5.64 -8.15
N SER A 143 -10.26 -4.51 -8.24
CA SER A 143 -8.83 -4.47 -8.60
C SER A 143 -7.92 -5.12 -7.54
N PHE A 144 -8.30 -5.06 -6.25
CA PHE A 144 -7.58 -5.78 -5.19
C PHE A 144 -7.72 -7.30 -5.32
N GLN A 145 -8.86 -7.80 -5.78
CA GLN A 145 -9.09 -9.25 -5.93
C GLN A 145 -8.14 -9.92 -6.93
N VAL A 146 -7.61 -9.17 -7.90
CA VAL A 146 -6.57 -9.66 -8.83
C VAL A 146 -5.34 -10.13 -8.06
N TYR A 147 -4.98 -9.48 -6.96
CA TYR A 147 -3.84 -9.87 -6.13
C TYR A 147 -4.05 -11.18 -5.37
N ARG A 148 -5.29 -11.63 -5.20
CA ARG A 148 -5.58 -12.95 -4.60
C ARG A 148 -5.01 -14.09 -5.43
N SER A 149 -5.05 -13.98 -6.77
CA SER A 149 -4.46 -14.96 -7.69
C SER A 149 -2.95 -14.74 -7.90
N ALA A 150 -2.44 -13.55 -7.60
CA ALA A 150 -1.06 -13.14 -7.79
C ALA A 150 -0.24 -13.16 -6.47
N SER A 151 -0.41 -14.18 -5.64
CA SER A 151 0.26 -14.30 -4.33
C SER A 151 1.78 -14.19 -4.40
N SER A 152 2.40 -14.71 -5.47
CA SER A 152 3.84 -14.58 -5.72
C SER A 152 4.29 -13.14 -5.94
N ALA A 153 3.46 -12.30 -6.55
CA ALA A 153 3.75 -10.88 -6.75
C ALA A 153 3.68 -10.11 -5.41
N ILE A 154 2.69 -10.41 -4.57
CA ILE A 154 2.58 -9.85 -3.22
C ILE A 154 3.78 -10.26 -2.37
N LEU A 155 4.16 -11.54 -2.38
CA LEU A 155 5.30 -12.03 -1.61
C LEU A 155 6.60 -11.33 -2.05
N ARG A 156 6.85 -11.21 -3.35
CA ARG A 156 8.01 -10.47 -3.87
C ARG A 156 7.97 -8.99 -3.47
N ALA A 157 6.81 -8.34 -3.54
CA ALA A 157 6.65 -6.96 -3.13
C ALA A 157 6.87 -6.79 -1.63
N PHE A 158 6.43 -7.74 -0.80
CA PHE A 158 6.68 -7.78 0.64
C PHE A 158 8.19 -7.90 0.94
N VAL A 159 8.88 -8.87 0.34
CA VAL A 159 10.34 -9.03 0.51
C VAL A 159 11.08 -7.76 0.10
N LEU A 160 10.72 -7.14 -1.02
CA LEU A 160 11.31 -5.87 -1.44
C LEU A 160 11.01 -4.74 -0.46
N SER A 161 9.84 -4.74 0.21
CA SER A 161 9.51 -3.78 1.26
C SER A 161 10.38 -3.97 2.50
N VAL A 162 10.62 -5.23 2.90
CA VAL A 162 11.52 -5.55 4.02
C VAL A 162 12.94 -5.08 3.72
N LEU A 163 13.48 -5.37 2.53
CA LEU A 163 14.82 -4.92 2.13
C LEU A 163 14.93 -3.39 2.12
N LEU A 164 13.89 -2.71 1.66
CA LEU A 164 13.83 -1.25 1.66
C LEU A 164 13.83 -0.70 3.09
N GLN A 165 13.08 -1.31 4.00
CA GLN A 165 13.01 -0.92 5.40
C GLN A 165 14.33 -1.17 6.14
N ILE A 166 15.00 -2.29 5.87
CA ILE A 166 16.35 -2.56 6.39
C ILE A 166 17.31 -1.45 5.94
N ASN A 167 17.27 -1.07 4.66
CA ASN A 167 18.12 0.00 4.15
C ASN A 167 17.88 1.33 4.89
N VAL A 168 16.61 1.66 5.17
CA VAL A 168 16.25 2.87 5.96
C VAL A 168 16.80 2.79 7.37
N VAL A 169 16.64 1.66 8.06
CA VAL A 169 17.17 1.46 9.42
C VAL A 169 18.69 1.58 9.44
N VAL A 170 19.38 0.91 8.51
CA VAL A 170 20.85 1.01 8.40
C VAL A 170 21.29 2.45 8.16
N HIS A 171 20.56 3.19 7.31
CA HIS A 171 20.87 4.59 7.05
C HIS A 171 20.77 5.45 8.32
N PHE A 172 19.72 5.26 9.13
CA PHE A 172 19.61 5.98 10.40
C PHE A 172 20.69 5.60 11.41
N VAL A 173 21.05 4.32 11.50
CA VAL A 173 22.13 3.85 12.39
C VAL A 173 23.50 4.44 11.99
N LEU A 174 23.74 4.65 10.69
CA LEU A 174 25.00 5.21 10.22
C LEU A 174 25.11 6.73 10.43
N ILE A 175 23.97 7.42 10.63
CA ILE A 175 23.93 8.88 10.84
C ILE A 175 23.92 9.23 12.35
N ALA A 176 23.44 8.33 13.19
CA ALA A 176 23.38 8.51 14.65
C ALA A 176 24.75 8.36 15.31
#